data_c527fcd0b1306967f4e1a12c7ec83ebb
#
_entry.id   c527fcd0b1306967f4e1a12c7ec83ebb
#
_cell.length_a   1.000
_cell.length_b   1.000
_cell.length_c   1.000
_cell.angle_alpha   90.00
_cell.angle_beta   90.00
_cell.angle_gamma   90.00
#
_symmetry.space_group_name_H-M   'P 1'
#
loop_
_entity.id
_entity.type
_entity.pdbx_description
1 polymer ?
#
loop_
_entity_poly.entity_id
_entity_poly.type
_entity_poly.pdbx_seq_one_letter_code
_entity_poly.pdbx_strand_id
1 'polypeptide(L)'
;KNVNIYMPEMNPMMIYRLDRFGRGGHHRPFNDLGFAGIRIMEAHENYTQQHQDIRIENNIKYGDTFEHVNFKYAKKLTAVNAINLASLAWAPEAPKEVFIGGIVEANVRLKWSEVKGVKGYKIYWRDTTSPTWDHSRYTEKTAFTLEGIVIDNFFFGVSAVGENGHESVVVFPNKIWRK
;
A
#
# COMPACT_ATOMS: atom_id res chain seq x y z
N LYS A 1 -2.30 -6.75 3.98
CA LYS A 1 -3.11 -7.16 5.14
C LYS A 1 -4.36 -7.91 4.69
N ASN A 2 -5.32 -7.27 3.99
CA ASN A 2 -6.60 -7.89 3.65
C ASN A 2 -6.46 -9.11 2.74
N VAL A 3 -5.54 -9.09 1.77
CA VAL A 3 -5.26 -10.25 0.92
C VAL A 3 -4.87 -11.46 1.77
N ASN A 4 -4.00 -11.29 2.76
CA ASN A 4 -3.56 -12.38 3.64
C ASN A 4 -4.68 -12.94 4.53
N ILE A 5 -5.74 -12.15 4.79
CA ILE A 5 -6.93 -12.61 5.53
C ILE A 5 -7.83 -13.46 4.63
N TYR A 6 -8.11 -12.99 3.41
CA TYR A 6 -9.07 -13.63 2.50
C TYR A 6 -8.45 -14.66 1.56
N MET A 7 -7.16 -14.55 1.29
CA MET A 7 -6.40 -15.44 0.42
C MET A 7 -4.99 -15.67 0.99
N PRO A 8 -4.86 -16.45 2.07
CA PRO A 8 -3.58 -16.64 2.75
C PRO A 8 -2.52 -17.34 1.89
N GLU A 9 -2.92 -18.04 0.83
CA GLU A 9 -2.01 -18.67 -0.13
C GLU A 9 -1.39 -17.68 -1.13
N MET A 10 -1.87 -16.43 -1.17
CA MET A 10 -1.31 -15.38 -1.99
C MET A 10 -0.45 -14.47 -1.13
N ASN A 11 0.78 -14.25 -1.53
CA ASN A 11 1.72 -13.38 -0.84
C ASN A 11 2.18 -12.24 -1.75
N PRO A 12 1.40 -11.15 -1.90
CA PRO A 12 1.78 -10.01 -2.72
C PRO A 12 3.05 -9.35 -2.17
N MET A 13 4.05 -9.21 -3.02
CA MET A 13 5.27 -8.50 -2.70
C MET A 13 5.12 -7.03 -3.09
N MET A 14 5.37 -6.13 -2.13
CA MET A 14 5.37 -4.68 -2.38
C MET A 14 6.70 -4.26 -2.99
N ILE A 15 6.65 -3.63 -4.15
CA ILE A 15 7.83 -3.09 -4.83
C ILE A 15 7.67 -1.57 -4.92
N TYR A 16 8.54 -0.84 -4.21
CA TYR A 16 8.53 0.62 -4.12
C TYR A 16 9.43 1.22 -5.20
N ARG A 17 8.99 1.14 -6.44
CA ARG A 17 9.60 1.86 -7.56
C ARG A 17 8.52 2.29 -8.53
N LEU A 18 8.79 3.32 -9.30
CA LEU A 18 7.79 3.88 -10.21
C LEU A 18 7.43 2.90 -11.32
N ASP A 19 8.41 2.39 -12.03
CA ASP A 19 8.24 1.35 -13.04
C ASP A 19 9.58 0.89 -13.61
N ARG A 20 9.51 0.02 -14.62
CA ARG A 20 10.66 -0.41 -15.41
C ARG A 20 11.02 0.66 -16.45
N PHE A 21 12.29 0.74 -16.86
CA PHE A 21 12.74 1.65 -17.90
C PHE A 21 11.98 1.42 -19.21
N GLY A 22 11.46 2.53 -19.81
CA GLY A 22 10.75 2.50 -21.07
C GLY A 22 9.40 1.77 -21.05
N ARG A 23 8.95 1.29 -19.89
CA ARG A 23 7.69 0.58 -19.74
C ARG A 23 6.89 1.23 -18.62
N GLY A 24 5.62 1.42 -18.86
CA GLY A 24 4.70 2.01 -17.92
C GLY A 24 3.45 1.17 -17.73
N GLY A 25 2.51 1.73 -16.99
CA GLY A 25 1.18 1.18 -16.78
C GLY A 25 0.19 2.31 -16.56
N HIS A 26 -1.09 2.02 -16.58
CA HIS A 26 -2.16 3.01 -16.41
C HIS A 26 -2.15 3.73 -15.06
N HIS A 27 -1.41 3.22 -14.06
CA HIS A 27 -1.23 3.84 -12.75
C HIS A 27 -0.32 5.09 -12.81
N ARG A 28 0.62 5.17 -13.77
CA ARG A 28 1.61 6.25 -13.82
C ARG A 28 1.02 7.65 -13.93
N PRO A 29 0.08 7.96 -14.84
CA PRO A 29 -0.51 9.29 -14.92
C PRO A 29 -1.17 9.73 -13.60
N PHE A 30 -1.72 8.78 -12.83
CA PHE A 30 -2.27 9.08 -11.51
C PHE A 30 -1.17 9.40 -10.51
N ASN A 31 -0.07 8.62 -10.50
CA ASN A 31 1.07 8.89 -9.62
C ASN A 31 1.74 10.24 -9.94
N ASP A 32 1.85 10.60 -11.22
CA ASP A 32 2.41 11.88 -11.67
C ASP A 32 1.58 13.08 -11.17
N LEU A 33 0.28 12.87 -10.95
CA LEU A 33 -0.64 13.85 -10.35
C LEU A 33 -0.73 13.75 -8.82
N GLY A 34 0.10 12.91 -8.18
CA GLY A 34 0.13 12.75 -6.73
C GLY A 34 -0.89 11.78 -6.14
N PHE A 35 -1.63 11.05 -6.97
CA PHE A 35 -2.54 10.01 -6.50
C PHE A 35 -1.79 8.69 -6.27
N ALA A 36 -2.22 7.94 -5.26
CA ALA A 36 -1.71 6.59 -5.03
C ALA A 36 -2.23 5.63 -6.10
N GLY A 37 -1.33 5.13 -6.91
CA GLY A 37 -1.63 4.13 -7.93
C GLY A 37 -0.66 2.95 -7.83
N ILE A 38 -1.17 1.73 -8.03
CA ILE A 38 -0.37 0.51 -8.03
C ILE A 38 -0.61 -0.27 -9.31
N ARG A 39 0.39 -1.06 -9.69
CA ARG A 39 0.28 -2.08 -10.72
C ARG A 39 0.40 -3.46 -10.06
N ILE A 40 -0.55 -4.34 -10.35
CA ILE A 40 -0.49 -5.73 -9.94
C ILE A 40 0.01 -6.54 -11.14
N MET A 41 1.04 -7.34 -10.93
CA MET A 41 1.69 -8.12 -12.00
C MET A 41 2.32 -9.39 -11.43
N GLU A 42 2.74 -10.28 -12.32
CA GLU A 42 3.55 -11.44 -11.97
C GLU A 42 4.91 -11.01 -11.42
N ALA A 43 5.43 -11.79 -10.46
CA ALA A 43 6.77 -11.55 -9.91
C ALA A 43 7.86 -11.78 -10.94
N HIS A 44 7.68 -12.79 -11.82
CA HIS A 44 8.61 -13.16 -12.88
C HIS A 44 7.87 -13.22 -14.22
N GLU A 45 8.08 -12.21 -15.05
CA GLU A 45 7.50 -12.19 -16.40
C GLU A 45 8.32 -13.06 -17.37
N ASN A 46 7.62 -13.77 -18.24
CA ASN A 46 8.25 -14.49 -19.34
C ASN A 46 8.23 -13.66 -20.62
N TYR A 47 9.37 -13.07 -20.98
CA TYR A 47 9.50 -12.22 -22.16
C TYR A 47 9.25 -12.93 -23.49
N THR A 48 9.36 -14.28 -23.55
CA THR A 48 9.10 -15.03 -24.78
C THR A 48 7.60 -15.08 -25.12
N GLN A 49 6.74 -14.80 -24.15
CA GLN A 49 5.28 -14.86 -24.28
C GLN A 49 4.63 -13.48 -24.30
N GLN A 50 5.15 -12.55 -23.50
CA GLN A 50 4.53 -11.24 -23.31
C GLN A 50 4.81 -10.30 -24.48
N HIS A 51 3.77 -9.80 -25.15
CA HIS A 51 3.85 -8.87 -26.28
C HIS A 51 4.72 -9.40 -27.44
N GLN A 52 4.69 -10.69 -27.68
CA GLN A 52 5.48 -11.34 -28.73
C GLN A 52 4.60 -11.85 -29.85
N ASP A 53 5.04 -11.61 -31.09
CA ASP A 53 4.49 -12.26 -32.26
C ASP A 53 4.81 -13.76 -32.25
N ILE A 54 3.91 -14.57 -32.79
CA ILE A 54 4.09 -16.03 -32.87
C ILE A 54 5.22 -16.32 -33.86
N ARG A 55 6.31 -16.87 -33.36
CA ARG A 55 7.49 -17.26 -34.15
C ARG A 55 8.35 -18.30 -33.43
N ILE A 56 9.19 -18.94 -34.18
CA ILE A 56 10.29 -19.78 -33.65
C ILE A 56 11.61 -19.13 -34.08
N GLU A 57 12.43 -18.79 -33.11
CA GLU A 57 13.73 -18.19 -33.34
C GLU A 57 14.77 -18.85 -32.43
N ASN A 58 15.86 -19.34 -32.99
CA ASN A 58 16.91 -20.07 -32.26
C ASN A 58 16.35 -21.20 -31.37
N ASN A 59 15.41 -21.97 -31.88
CA ASN A 59 14.68 -23.05 -31.19
C ASN A 59 13.85 -22.59 -29.98
N ILE A 60 13.64 -21.30 -29.80
CA ILE A 60 12.78 -20.75 -28.77
C ILE A 60 11.43 -20.40 -29.42
N LYS A 61 10.35 -20.90 -28.83
CA LYS A 61 8.96 -20.56 -29.24
C LYS A 61 8.54 -19.28 -28.58
N TYR A 62 8.23 -18.27 -29.39
CA TYR A 62 7.65 -16.98 -28.94
C TYR A 62 6.17 -16.92 -29.29
N GLY A 63 5.42 -16.15 -28.52
CA GLY A 63 4.02 -15.84 -28.82
C GLY A 63 3.19 -15.59 -27.57
N ASP A 64 2.36 -14.57 -27.67
CA ASP A 64 1.33 -14.28 -26.66
C ASP A 64 0.09 -15.12 -27.01
N THR A 65 0.12 -16.39 -26.67
CA THR A 65 -0.90 -17.37 -27.03
C THR A 65 -1.65 -17.90 -25.82
N PHE A 66 -2.90 -18.30 -26.06
CA PHE A 66 -3.83 -18.78 -25.04
C PHE A 66 -3.33 -19.99 -24.23
N GLU A 67 -2.56 -20.88 -24.83
CA GLU A 67 -1.99 -22.07 -24.18
C GLU A 67 -1.03 -21.76 -23.03
N HIS A 68 -0.47 -20.54 -22.99
CA HIS A 68 0.41 -20.06 -21.92
C HIS A 68 -0.31 -19.41 -20.76
N VAL A 69 -1.65 -19.24 -20.84
CA VAL A 69 -2.43 -18.61 -19.78
C VAL A 69 -2.72 -19.59 -18.66
N ASN A 70 -2.21 -19.31 -17.48
CA ASN A 70 -2.57 -20.04 -16.26
C ASN A 70 -3.87 -19.46 -15.65
N PHE A 71 -5.02 -20.02 -16.05
CA PHE A 71 -6.33 -19.55 -15.58
C PHE A 71 -6.54 -19.64 -14.08
N LYS A 72 -5.93 -20.62 -13.41
CA LYS A 72 -6.01 -20.74 -11.95
C LYS A 72 -5.29 -19.59 -11.28
N TYR A 73 -4.14 -19.19 -11.81
CA TYR A 73 -3.39 -18.05 -11.32
C TYR A 73 -4.10 -16.73 -11.66
N ALA A 74 -4.58 -16.56 -12.89
CA ALA A 74 -5.35 -15.39 -13.31
C ALA A 74 -6.59 -15.16 -12.42
N LYS A 75 -7.32 -16.23 -12.08
CA LYS A 75 -8.42 -16.17 -11.12
C LYS A 75 -7.97 -15.63 -9.76
N LYS A 76 -6.83 -16.08 -9.25
CA LYS A 76 -6.29 -15.61 -7.96
C LYS A 76 -5.89 -14.13 -8.02
N LEU A 77 -5.22 -13.69 -9.09
CA LEU A 77 -4.88 -12.28 -9.28
C LEU A 77 -6.14 -11.40 -9.37
N THR A 78 -7.18 -11.86 -10.05
CA THR A 78 -8.47 -11.16 -10.11
C THR A 78 -9.09 -11.03 -8.71
N ALA A 79 -9.06 -12.09 -7.91
CA ALA A 79 -9.55 -12.05 -6.54
C ALA A 79 -8.73 -11.10 -5.64
N VAL A 80 -7.41 -11.04 -5.80
CA VAL A 80 -6.54 -10.05 -5.11
C VAL A 80 -6.97 -8.62 -5.45
N ASN A 81 -7.24 -8.34 -6.74
CA ASN A 81 -7.74 -7.03 -7.16
C ASN A 81 -9.11 -6.72 -6.54
N ALA A 82 -10.03 -7.68 -6.56
CA ALA A 82 -11.36 -7.52 -5.98
C ALA A 82 -11.31 -7.25 -4.46
N ILE A 83 -10.46 -7.96 -3.72
CA ILE A 83 -10.22 -7.73 -2.28
C ILE A 83 -9.72 -6.33 -2.02
N ASN A 84 -8.75 -5.85 -2.80
CA ASN A 84 -8.20 -4.50 -2.64
C ASN A 84 -9.26 -3.44 -2.93
N LEU A 85 -10.00 -3.56 -4.02
CA LEU A 85 -11.06 -2.62 -4.40
C LEU A 85 -12.19 -2.58 -3.35
N ALA A 86 -12.68 -3.74 -2.92
CA ALA A 86 -13.71 -3.83 -1.89
C ALA A 86 -13.22 -3.25 -0.56
N SER A 87 -11.99 -3.55 -0.15
CA SER A 87 -11.42 -3.02 1.09
C SER A 87 -11.32 -1.50 1.08
N LEU A 88 -10.93 -0.90 -0.05
CA LEU A 88 -10.86 0.54 -0.22
C LEU A 88 -12.24 1.19 -0.32
N ALA A 89 -13.19 0.53 -1.00
CA ALA A 89 -14.56 1.04 -1.14
C ALA A 89 -15.32 1.08 0.19
N TRP A 90 -15.03 0.17 1.11
CA TRP A 90 -15.61 0.14 2.45
C TRP A 90 -14.81 0.92 3.50
N ALA A 91 -13.64 1.39 3.14
CA ALA A 91 -12.81 2.17 4.05
C ALA A 91 -13.42 3.57 4.28
N PRO A 92 -13.27 4.14 5.48
CA PRO A 92 -13.62 5.52 5.72
C PRO A 92 -12.67 6.48 5.00
N GLU A 93 -12.98 7.77 4.98
CA GLU A 93 -12.04 8.80 4.56
C GLU A 93 -10.76 8.74 5.41
N ALA A 94 -9.64 9.06 4.79
CA ALA A 94 -8.38 9.20 5.50
C ALA A 94 -8.29 10.56 6.23
N PRO A 95 -7.55 10.66 7.35
CA PRO A 95 -7.28 11.94 7.98
C PRO A 95 -6.63 12.92 7.00
N LYS A 96 -7.16 14.16 6.89
CA LYS A 96 -6.65 15.14 5.89
C LYS A 96 -5.35 15.81 6.34
N GLU A 97 -5.17 15.99 7.65
CA GLU A 97 -4.00 16.62 8.23
C GLU A 97 -3.45 15.73 9.32
N VAL A 98 -2.17 15.39 9.21
CA VAL A 98 -1.45 14.65 10.23
C VAL A 98 -0.23 15.46 10.65
N PHE A 99 -0.21 15.87 11.90
CA PHE A 99 0.85 16.63 12.52
C PHE A 99 1.78 15.71 13.28
N ILE A 100 3.08 15.98 13.21
CA ILE A 100 4.11 15.29 14.00
C ILE A 100 4.91 16.30 14.82
N GLY A 101 5.19 15.95 16.07
CA GLY A 101 6.03 16.70 17.01
C GLY A 101 6.94 15.78 17.79
N GLY A 102 7.91 16.37 18.51
CA GLY A 102 8.92 15.63 19.25
C GLY A 102 10.29 15.62 18.57
N ILE A 103 10.60 16.66 17.76
CA ILE A 103 11.81 16.75 16.92
C ILE A 103 13.13 16.57 17.69
N VAL A 104 13.19 16.99 18.94
CA VAL A 104 14.37 16.84 19.83
C VAL A 104 14.00 16.17 21.15
N GLU A 105 13.00 15.31 21.13
CA GLU A 105 12.47 14.63 22.31
C GLU A 105 12.58 13.11 22.13
N ALA A 106 12.57 12.38 23.25
CA ALA A 106 12.54 10.92 23.24
C ALA A 106 11.13 10.34 22.94
N ASN A 107 10.14 11.19 22.64
CA ASN A 107 8.77 10.80 22.40
C ASN A 107 8.25 11.45 21.12
N VAL A 108 7.52 10.70 20.32
CA VAL A 108 6.82 11.22 19.14
C VAL A 108 5.38 11.54 19.50
N ARG A 109 4.93 12.73 19.17
CA ARG A 109 3.55 13.15 19.29
C ARG A 109 2.91 13.27 17.93
N LEU A 110 1.77 12.62 17.76
CA LEU A 110 0.96 12.68 16.55
C LEU A 110 -0.41 13.30 16.89
N LYS A 111 -0.91 14.12 15.99
CA LYS A 111 -2.24 14.70 16.05
C LYS A 111 -2.80 14.77 14.63
N TRP A 112 -4.10 14.60 14.47
CA TRP A 112 -4.74 14.62 13.15
C TRP A 112 -6.14 15.21 13.20
N SER A 113 -6.67 15.57 12.01
CA SER A 113 -8.04 16.03 11.88
C SER A 113 -9.02 14.88 12.09
N GLU A 114 -10.11 15.19 12.79
CA GLU A 114 -11.19 14.24 13.02
C GLU A 114 -11.82 13.79 11.70
N VAL A 115 -12.13 12.51 11.63
CA VAL A 115 -12.91 11.90 10.54
C VAL A 115 -14.25 11.45 11.14
N LYS A 116 -15.36 11.90 10.55
CA LYS A 116 -16.70 11.57 11.04
C LYS A 116 -17.07 10.12 10.72
N GLY A 117 -17.83 9.49 11.61
CA GLY A 117 -18.37 8.16 11.39
C GLY A 117 -17.33 7.04 11.41
N VAL A 118 -16.23 7.23 12.14
CA VAL A 118 -15.21 6.22 12.34
C VAL A 118 -15.23 5.70 13.77
N LYS A 119 -14.84 4.45 13.94
CA LYS A 119 -14.68 3.82 15.25
C LYS A 119 -13.44 4.34 15.99
N GLY A 120 -12.42 4.76 15.26
CA GLY A 120 -11.17 5.27 15.80
C GLY A 120 -10.07 5.33 14.75
N TYR A 121 -8.84 5.31 15.21
CA TYR A 121 -7.66 5.50 14.39
C TYR A 121 -6.61 4.47 14.73
N LYS A 122 -5.75 4.20 13.74
CA LYS A 122 -4.59 3.34 13.92
C LYS A 122 -3.34 4.10 13.56
N ILE A 123 -2.43 4.19 14.52
CA ILE A 123 -1.12 4.77 14.35
C ILE A 123 -0.18 3.67 13.91
N TYR A 124 0.61 3.95 12.88
CA TYR A 124 1.61 3.05 12.34
C TYR A 124 2.99 3.69 12.45
N TRP A 125 4.00 2.85 12.71
CA TRP A 125 5.39 3.24 12.52
C TRP A 125 6.21 2.05 12.05
N ARG A 126 7.29 2.35 11.33
CA ARG A 126 8.21 1.37 10.78
C ARG A 126 9.61 1.94 10.70
N ASP A 127 10.60 1.08 10.77
CA ASP A 127 11.98 1.46 10.48
C ASP A 127 12.09 2.09 9.09
N THR A 128 13.02 3.03 8.92
CA THR A 128 13.23 3.73 7.64
C THR A 128 13.63 2.78 6.52
N THR A 129 14.17 1.61 6.84
CA THR A 129 14.56 0.55 5.89
C THR A 129 13.49 -0.52 5.68
N SER A 130 12.45 -0.56 6.52
CA SER A 130 11.38 -1.55 6.39
C SER A 130 10.41 -1.20 5.25
N PRO A 131 10.05 -2.16 4.40
CA PRO A 131 9.06 -1.94 3.33
C PRO A 131 7.61 -2.00 3.82
N THR A 132 7.38 -2.43 5.05
CA THR A 132 6.03 -2.62 5.62
C THR A 132 5.90 -1.94 6.97
N TRP A 133 4.67 -1.71 7.44
CA TRP A 133 4.41 -1.19 8.77
C TRP A 133 4.69 -2.26 9.82
N ASP A 134 5.76 -2.09 10.61
CA ASP A 134 6.21 -3.07 11.59
C ASP A 134 5.40 -3.02 12.88
N HIS A 135 4.94 -1.82 13.23
CA HIS A 135 4.26 -1.56 14.48
C HIS A 135 2.96 -0.81 14.28
N SER A 136 2.02 -1.01 15.20
CA SER A 136 0.79 -0.22 15.23
C SER A 136 0.19 -0.11 16.62
N ARG A 137 -0.61 0.96 16.86
CA ARG A 137 -1.45 1.17 18.03
C ARG A 137 -2.80 1.72 17.62
N TYR A 138 -3.84 1.33 18.33
CA TYR A 138 -5.20 1.82 18.15
C TYR A 138 -5.52 2.90 19.19
N THR A 139 -6.33 3.89 18.81
CA THR A 139 -6.89 4.89 19.68
C THR A 139 -8.20 5.42 19.12
N GLU A 140 -9.10 5.85 20.00
CA GLU A 140 -10.33 6.59 19.63
C GLU A 140 -10.13 8.11 19.62
N LYS A 141 -8.97 8.56 20.11
CA LYS A 141 -8.62 9.99 20.17
C LYS A 141 -7.99 10.44 18.84
N THR A 142 -7.98 11.75 18.62
CA THR A 142 -7.35 12.41 17.47
C THR A 142 -5.90 12.82 17.72
N ALA A 143 -5.30 12.32 18.79
CA ALA A 143 -3.90 12.52 19.12
C ALA A 143 -3.35 11.31 19.87
N PHE A 144 -2.04 11.05 19.70
CA PHE A 144 -1.35 9.96 20.37
C PHE A 144 0.11 10.30 20.61
N THR A 145 0.64 9.86 21.76
CA THR A 145 2.08 9.97 22.05
C THR A 145 2.69 8.56 22.07
N LEU A 146 3.74 8.39 21.30
CA LEU A 146 4.58 7.21 21.31
C LEU A 146 5.78 7.50 22.22
N GLU A 147 5.79 6.89 23.38
CA GLU A 147 6.86 7.07 24.38
C GLU A 147 8.08 6.23 24.03
N GLY A 148 9.27 6.77 24.24
CA GLY A 148 10.54 6.10 23.96
C GLY A 148 10.83 5.90 22.47
N ILE A 149 10.11 6.57 21.58
CA ILE A 149 10.31 6.49 20.13
C ILE A 149 10.90 7.79 19.63
N VAL A 150 12.10 7.70 19.03
CA VAL A 150 12.80 8.84 18.42
C VAL A 150 12.34 9.04 16.99
N ILE A 151 11.96 10.27 16.67
CA ILE A 151 11.35 10.62 15.38
C ILE A 151 12.24 10.27 14.17
N ASP A 152 13.55 10.41 14.32
CA ASP A 152 14.50 10.26 13.21
C ASP A 152 14.69 8.80 12.74
N ASN A 153 14.31 7.83 13.58
CA ASN A 153 14.55 6.42 13.31
C ASN A 153 13.42 5.74 12.54
N PHE A 154 12.24 6.39 12.45
CA PHE A 154 11.03 5.74 11.94
C PHE A 154 10.24 6.62 10.97
N PHE A 155 9.52 5.97 10.08
CA PHE A 155 8.38 6.58 9.39
C PHE A 155 7.11 6.37 10.20
N PHE A 156 6.24 7.36 10.19
CA PHE A 156 4.96 7.35 10.91
C PHE A 156 3.79 7.54 9.94
N GLY A 157 2.62 7.04 10.35
CA GLY A 157 1.41 7.25 9.60
C GLY A 157 0.16 7.00 10.44
N VAL A 158 -0.97 7.53 9.99
CA VAL A 158 -2.26 7.38 10.64
C VAL A 158 -3.31 6.95 9.64
N SER A 159 -4.13 5.97 9.99
CA SER A 159 -5.34 5.59 9.26
C SER A 159 -6.58 5.77 10.14
N ALA A 160 -7.71 6.01 9.52
CA ALA A 160 -9.02 5.94 10.16
C ALA A 160 -9.56 4.51 10.06
N VAL A 161 -10.29 4.07 11.09
CA VAL A 161 -10.87 2.72 11.19
C VAL A 161 -12.39 2.86 11.23
N GLY A 162 -13.06 2.33 10.22
CA GLY A 162 -14.53 2.32 10.14
C GLY A 162 -15.17 1.32 11.10
N GLU A 163 -16.48 1.46 11.31
CA GLU A 163 -17.28 0.56 12.15
C GLU A 163 -17.18 -0.92 11.71
N ASN A 164 -17.04 -1.15 10.42
CA ASN A 164 -16.85 -2.48 9.81
C ASN A 164 -15.42 -3.02 9.92
N GLY A 165 -14.49 -2.27 10.55
CA GLY A 165 -13.09 -2.64 10.72
C GLY A 165 -12.19 -2.40 9.50
N HIS A 166 -12.73 -1.87 8.38
CA HIS A 166 -11.91 -1.45 7.24
C HIS A 166 -11.15 -0.17 7.59
N GLU A 167 -9.93 -0.10 7.11
CA GLU A 167 -9.02 1.02 7.37
C GLU A 167 -8.85 1.87 6.11
N SER A 168 -8.81 3.17 6.30
CA SER A 168 -8.41 4.10 5.22
C SER A 168 -6.96 3.85 4.79
N VAL A 169 -6.54 4.45 3.69
CA VAL A 169 -5.11 4.55 3.37
C VAL A 169 -4.39 5.25 4.52
N VAL A 170 -3.16 4.82 4.77
CA VAL A 170 -2.30 5.42 5.81
C VAL A 170 -1.77 6.75 5.30
N VAL A 171 -1.97 7.81 6.07
CA VAL A 171 -1.49 9.15 5.77
C VAL A 171 -0.22 9.43 6.55
N PHE A 172 0.85 9.77 5.85
CA PHE A 172 2.09 10.24 6.47
C PHE A 172 1.90 11.64 7.07
N PRO A 173 2.64 12.00 8.14
CA PRO A 173 2.64 13.37 8.64
C PRO A 173 3.00 14.35 7.53
N ASN A 174 2.15 15.35 7.36
CA ASN A 174 2.30 16.38 6.35
C ASN A 174 2.45 17.79 6.96
N LYS A 175 2.44 17.88 8.28
CA LYS A 175 2.63 19.12 9.03
C LYS A 175 3.47 18.90 10.28
N ILE A 176 4.28 19.89 10.65
CA ILE A 176 5.05 19.88 11.89
C ILE A 176 4.21 20.48 13.01
N TRP A 177 4.12 19.77 14.11
CA TRP A 177 3.51 20.26 15.33
C TRP A 177 4.58 20.94 16.18
N ARG A 178 4.68 22.25 16.07
CA ARG A 178 5.50 23.08 16.97
C ARG A 178 4.71 23.39 18.23
N LYS A 179 5.40 23.33 19.36
CA LYS A 179 4.86 23.86 20.64
C LYS A 179 4.71 25.37 20.54
#